data_0a4baa84e47753f5b9997021d716475c
#
_entry.id   0a4baa84e47753f5b9997021d716475c
#
_cell.length_a   1.000
_cell.length_b   1.000
_cell.length_c   1.000
_cell.angle_alpha   90.00
_cell.angle_beta   90.00
_cell.angle_gamma   90.00
#
_symmetry.space_group_name_H-M   'P 1'
#
loop_
_entity.id
_entity.type
_entity.pdbx_description
1 polymer ?
#
loop_
_entity_poly.entity_id
_entity_poly.type
_entity_poly.pdbx_seq_one_letter_code
_entity_poly.pdbx_strand_id
1 'polypeptide(L)'
;MSHDDLQISVVDRNTSVPYVSAPASVSFSNEDAHTSSPDLKGDALFRDLVAFVNPGSGGRQGPALLRDLSALIGSDRVFTIGKVDGVLHKPMDNLPKVVSGRRTPLRVVVCGGDGSVAWVISDADQLAKPHAGIQVFIVPLGTGNDLARAMLCGGGYSGRNVQDLRAVLLRCLASVPVLLDRWRLTFEFSSSIPSRSRQIFNYCSIGLDARIAYRFHHARESNPRLFFAQCFNKLLYGCFACRQLCDSLPPLDTYLDLYVDGQFIELPSDFKVFTVNHAIF
;
A
#
# COMPACT_ATOMS: atom_id res chain seq x y z
N MET A 1 21.40 1.93 -32.87
CA MET A 1 21.31 1.94 -31.40
C MET A 1 20.94 0.54 -31.02
N SER A 2 21.85 -0.21 -30.39
CA SER A 2 21.60 -1.58 -29.96
C SER A 2 20.43 -1.57 -28.98
N HIS A 3 19.44 -2.39 -29.24
CA HIS A 3 18.43 -2.72 -28.25
C HIS A 3 19.17 -3.34 -27.06
N ASP A 4 19.31 -2.60 -25.97
CA ASP A 4 19.69 -3.17 -24.70
C ASP A 4 18.51 -4.03 -24.25
N ASP A 5 18.64 -5.34 -24.38
CA ASP A 5 17.61 -6.30 -24.02
C ASP A 5 17.35 -6.20 -22.52
N LEU A 6 16.25 -5.57 -22.15
CA LEU A 6 15.72 -5.59 -20.79
C LEU A 6 14.91 -6.86 -20.62
N GLN A 7 15.41 -7.82 -19.86
CA GLN A 7 14.64 -8.97 -19.45
C GLN A 7 13.92 -8.68 -18.13
N ILE A 8 12.63 -8.94 -18.09
CA ILE A 8 11.81 -8.85 -16.88
C ILE A 8 11.38 -10.26 -16.53
N SER A 9 11.89 -10.78 -15.44
CA SER A 9 11.45 -12.07 -14.91
C SER A 9 10.56 -11.86 -13.69
N VAL A 10 9.43 -12.58 -13.68
CA VAL A 10 8.54 -12.63 -12.53
C VAL A 10 8.80 -13.98 -11.86
N VAL A 11 9.58 -13.96 -10.80
CA VAL A 11 9.98 -15.19 -10.08
C VAL A 11 9.50 -15.08 -8.64
N ASP A 12 8.87 -16.17 -8.21
CA ASP A 12 8.66 -16.60 -6.84
C ASP A 12 7.52 -15.97 -6.04
N ARG A 13 6.61 -16.86 -5.62
CA ARG A 13 5.63 -16.60 -4.56
C ARG A 13 6.36 -16.61 -3.22
N ASN A 14 6.70 -15.47 -2.68
CA ASN A 14 7.13 -15.40 -1.30
C ASN A 14 5.88 -15.22 -0.43
N THR A 15 5.28 -16.34 -0.06
CA THR A 15 4.16 -16.39 0.87
C THR A 15 4.67 -16.07 2.25
N SER A 16 4.08 -15.07 2.97
CA SER A 16 4.14 -15.23 4.41
C SER A 16 3.95 -14.06 5.34
N VAL A 17 3.39 -12.94 4.96
CA VAL A 17 2.90 -12.00 5.97
C VAL A 17 1.38 -12.10 6.00
N PRO A 18 0.77 -12.55 7.10
CA PRO A 18 -0.68 -12.55 7.20
C PRO A 18 -1.19 -11.11 7.22
N TYR A 19 -2.17 -10.84 6.38
CA TYR A 19 -2.90 -9.57 6.37
C TYR A 19 -4.17 -9.69 7.15
N VAL A 20 -4.64 -8.56 7.64
CA VAL A 20 -5.89 -8.49 8.37
C VAL A 20 -6.93 -7.87 7.45
N SER A 21 -7.96 -8.63 7.11
CA SER A 21 -9.11 -8.10 6.37
C SER A 21 -10.26 -7.78 7.34
N ALA A 22 -11.07 -6.77 7.02
CA ALA A 22 -12.31 -6.55 7.75
C ALA A 22 -13.36 -7.57 7.26
N PRO A 23 -14.03 -8.32 8.12
CA PRO A 23 -15.11 -9.20 7.70
C PRO A 23 -16.26 -8.36 7.10
N ALA A 24 -16.77 -8.78 5.96
CA ALA A 24 -17.84 -8.07 5.21
C ALA A 24 -19.17 -7.97 5.97
N SER A 25 -19.32 -8.68 7.08
CA SER A 25 -20.60 -8.87 7.78
C SER A 25 -20.66 -8.37 9.23
N VAL A 26 -19.61 -7.74 9.78
CA VAL A 26 -19.70 -7.18 11.13
C VAL A 26 -20.27 -5.78 11.07
N SER A 27 -21.59 -5.67 11.16
CA SER A 27 -22.25 -4.41 11.50
C SER A 27 -22.06 -4.17 13.00
N PHE A 28 -21.09 -3.35 13.37
CA PHE A 28 -21.10 -2.78 14.72
C PHE A 28 -22.25 -1.78 14.77
N SER A 29 -23.22 -2.01 15.67
CA SER A 29 -24.25 -1.02 15.97
C SER A 29 -23.55 0.22 16.54
N ASN A 30 -24.05 1.40 16.20
CA ASN A 30 -23.53 2.66 16.75
C ASN A 30 -23.60 2.72 18.29
N GLU A 31 -24.31 1.80 18.94
CA GLU A 31 -24.45 1.69 20.40
C GLU A 31 -23.16 1.21 21.08
N ASP A 32 -22.37 0.37 20.43
CA ASP A 32 -21.08 -0.10 20.98
C ASP A 32 -20.00 1.01 20.99
N ALA A 33 -20.22 2.08 20.23
CA ALA A 33 -19.31 3.23 20.16
C ALA A 33 -19.53 4.24 21.31
N HIS A 34 -20.65 4.18 22.02
CA HIS A 34 -21.07 5.21 22.99
C HIS A 34 -20.92 4.84 24.47
N THR A 35 -20.52 3.62 24.79
CA THR A 35 -20.33 3.20 26.19
C THR A 35 -18.98 3.66 26.72
N SER A 36 -19.05 4.58 27.68
CA SER A 36 -18.02 5.16 28.55
C SER A 36 -17.21 6.34 28.00
N SER A 37 -17.20 7.41 28.78
CA SER A 37 -16.25 8.53 28.67
C SER A 37 -14.83 7.98 28.72
N PRO A 38 -13.98 8.29 27.72
CA PRO A 38 -12.62 7.76 27.74
C PRO A 38 -11.78 8.53 28.73
N ASP A 39 -11.27 7.86 29.73
CA ASP A 39 -10.00 8.26 30.32
C ASP A 39 -8.95 8.04 29.20
N LEU A 40 -8.50 9.13 28.60
CA LEU A 40 -7.72 9.22 27.35
C LEU A 40 -6.26 8.69 27.46
N LYS A 41 -6.01 7.74 28.34
CA LYS A 41 -4.70 7.08 28.46
C LYS A 41 -4.77 5.66 27.91
N GLY A 42 -4.76 5.57 26.56
CA GLY A 42 -4.59 4.31 25.83
C GLY A 42 -5.57 3.22 26.27
N ASP A 43 -6.64 3.02 25.53
CA ASP A 43 -7.60 1.95 25.82
C ASP A 43 -6.84 0.61 25.88
N ALA A 44 -6.96 -0.10 27.00
CA ALA A 44 -6.32 -1.40 27.20
C ALA A 44 -6.67 -2.41 26.10
N LEU A 45 -7.80 -2.22 25.43
CA LEU A 45 -8.26 -3.02 24.31
C LEU A 45 -7.30 -2.93 23.10
N PHE A 46 -6.64 -1.78 22.91
CA PHE A 46 -5.75 -1.53 21.77
C PHE A 46 -4.26 -1.69 22.07
N ARG A 47 -3.90 -2.29 23.21
CA ARG A 47 -2.51 -2.42 23.67
C ARG A 47 -1.60 -3.19 22.70
N ASP A 48 -2.17 -4.06 21.87
CA ASP A 48 -1.42 -4.87 20.90
C ASP A 48 -1.41 -4.26 19.49
N LEU A 49 -1.97 -3.06 19.33
CA LEU A 49 -1.91 -2.30 18.08
C LEU A 49 -0.68 -1.39 18.05
N VAL A 50 -0.12 -1.27 16.87
CA VAL A 50 0.90 -0.29 16.50
C VAL A 50 0.46 0.39 15.22
N ALA A 51 0.65 1.69 15.08
CA ALA A 51 0.25 2.43 13.91
C ALA A 51 1.44 3.09 13.20
N PHE A 52 1.48 2.96 11.89
CA PHE A 52 2.36 3.72 11.00
C PHE A 52 1.51 4.65 10.15
N VAL A 53 1.76 5.94 10.25
CA VAL A 53 0.96 6.97 9.57
C VAL A 53 1.84 7.73 8.59
N ASN A 54 1.40 7.82 7.34
CA ASN A 54 1.99 8.70 6.34
C ASN A 54 1.21 10.04 6.28
N PRO A 55 1.72 11.12 6.89
CA PRO A 55 1.01 12.40 6.92
C PRO A 55 0.84 13.05 5.55
N GLY A 56 1.69 12.69 4.58
CA GLY A 56 1.60 13.15 3.19
C GLY A 56 0.49 12.47 2.38
N SER A 57 -0.14 11.42 2.90
CA SER A 57 -1.26 10.75 2.26
C SER A 57 -2.60 11.37 2.65
N GLY A 58 -3.62 11.22 1.78
CA GLY A 58 -5.01 11.55 2.12
C GLY A 58 -5.37 13.01 2.24
N GLY A 59 -4.72 13.90 1.50
CA GLY A 59 -5.16 15.30 1.44
C GLY A 59 -5.14 16.01 2.80
N ARG A 60 -4.09 15.80 3.62
CA ARG A 60 -3.86 16.40 4.94
C ARG A 60 -4.61 15.76 6.13
N GLN A 61 -5.18 14.57 5.99
CA GLN A 61 -5.79 13.86 7.12
C GLN A 61 -4.74 13.28 8.11
N GLY A 62 -3.50 13.11 7.68
CA GLY A 62 -2.44 12.49 8.47
C GLY A 62 -2.20 13.12 9.84
N PRO A 63 -2.08 14.44 9.99
CA PRO A 63 -1.87 15.08 11.30
C PRO A 63 -3.02 14.86 12.29
N ALA A 64 -4.28 14.86 11.82
CA ALA A 64 -5.42 14.55 12.65
C ALA A 64 -5.39 13.08 13.10
N LEU A 65 -5.11 12.15 12.17
CA LEU A 65 -4.99 10.73 12.48
C LEU A 65 -3.84 10.43 13.46
N LEU A 66 -2.69 11.08 13.33
CA LEU A 66 -1.59 10.94 14.29
C LEU A 66 -2.04 11.28 15.71
N ARG A 67 -2.73 12.41 15.88
CA ARG A 67 -3.24 12.86 17.17
C ARG A 67 -4.28 11.90 17.74
N ASP A 68 -5.26 11.52 16.92
CA ASP A 68 -6.39 10.70 17.35
C ASP A 68 -5.95 9.25 17.64
N LEU A 69 -5.02 8.68 16.84
CA LEU A 69 -4.38 7.41 17.14
C LEU A 69 -3.57 7.46 18.44
N SER A 70 -2.77 8.53 18.64
CA SER A 70 -1.99 8.68 19.87
C SER A 70 -2.87 8.74 21.12
N ALA A 71 -4.06 9.34 21.02
CA ALA A 71 -5.04 9.35 22.09
C ALA A 71 -5.64 7.95 22.36
N LEU A 72 -5.93 7.17 21.32
CA LEU A 72 -6.56 5.85 21.43
C LEU A 72 -5.60 4.74 21.84
N ILE A 73 -4.41 4.67 21.20
CA ILE A 73 -3.50 3.53 21.39
C ILE A 73 -2.22 3.89 22.17
N GLY A 74 -2.00 5.15 22.47
CA GLY A 74 -0.79 5.67 23.12
C GLY A 74 0.26 6.18 22.11
N SER A 75 0.90 7.30 22.44
CA SER A 75 1.86 7.97 21.56
C SER A 75 3.15 7.18 21.32
N ASP A 76 3.50 6.28 22.22
CA ASP A 76 4.64 5.35 22.13
C ASP A 76 4.46 4.25 21.07
N ARG A 77 3.26 4.11 20.53
CA ARG A 77 2.86 3.09 19.54
C ARG A 77 2.40 3.67 18.20
N VAL A 78 2.52 4.98 18.02
CA VAL A 78 2.15 5.68 16.79
C VAL A 78 3.39 6.31 16.16
N PHE A 79 3.72 5.86 14.96
CA PHE A 79 4.94 6.27 14.26
C PHE A 79 4.60 6.93 12.93
N THR A 80 5.31 8.00 12.64
CA THR A 80 5.24 8.66 11.34
C THR A 80 6.13 7.93 10.34
N ILE A 81 5.67 7.80 9.10
CA ILE A 81 6.45 7.34 7.96
C ILE A 81 6.32 8.30 6.78
N GLY A 82 7.32 8.31 5.90
CA GLY A 82 7.37 9.23 4.78
C GLY A 82 8.20 10.48 5.07
N LYS A 83 8.12 11.45 4.17
CA LYS A 83 8.87 12.70 4.29
C LYS A 83 8.06 13.74 5.06
N VAL A 84 8.58 14.18 6.21
CA VAL A 84 7.97 15.22 7.06
C VAL A 84 9.05 16.24 7.39
N ASP A 85 8.77 17.51 7.14
CA ASP A 85 9.69 18.64 7.38
C ASP A 85 11.11 18.43 6.83
N GLY A 86 11.18 17.77 5.65
CA GLY A 86 12.45 17.46 4.98
C GLY A 86 13.12 16.17 5.45
N VAL A 87 12.70 15.58 6.56
CA VAL A 87 13.23 14.33 7.12
C VAL A 87 12.45 13.12 6.63
N LEU A 88 13.15 12.08 6.19
CA LEU A 88 12.57 10.82 5.79
C LEU A 88 12.49 9.86 6.98
N HIS A 89 11.27 9.54 7.42
CA HIS A 89 10.99 8.56 8.46
C HIS A 89 10.68 7.22 7.82
N LYS A 90 11.44 6.18 8.17
CA LYS A 90 11.27 4.82 7.61
C LYS A 90 10.55 3.92 8.61
N PRO A 91 9.73 2.96 8.15
CA PRO A 91 9.15 1.96 9.05
C PRO A 91 10.22 1.20 9.84
N MET A 92 11.34 0.86 9.20
CA MET A 92 12.46 0.12 9.81
C MET A 92 13.07 0.84 11.02
N ASP A 93 12.94 2.16 11.15
CA ASP A 93 13.45 2.92 12.30
C ASP A 93 12.78 2.49 13.63
N ASN A 94 11.57 1.97 13.55
CA ASN A 94 10.74 1.61 14.71
C ASN A 94 10.28 0.16 14.74
N LEU A 95 10.09 -0.51 13.59
CA LEU A 95 9.63 -1.91 13.50
C LEU A 95 10.43 -2.88 14.39
N PRO A 96 11.78 -2.86 14.41
CA PRO A 96 12.54 -3.78 15.26
C PRO A 96 12.21 -3.63 16.75
N LYS A 97 11.99 -2.39 17.21
CA LYS A 97 11.66 -2.09 18.60
C LYS A 97 10.29 -2.61 19.00
N VAL A 98 9.29 -2.44 18.11
CA VAL A 98 7.91 -2.87 18.41
C VAL A 98 7.69 -4.36 18.26
N VAL A 99 8.52 -5.06 17.50
CA VAL A 99 8.47 -6.52 17.33
C VAL A 99 9.27 -7.25 18.41
N SER A 100 10.32 -6.62 18.95
CA SER A 100 11.21 -7.24 19.93
C SER A 100 10.47 -7.62 21.22
N GLY A 101 10.66 -8.88 21.64
CA GLY A 101 10.11 -9.39 22.90
C GLY A 101 8.62 -9.74 22.90
N ARG A 102 7.90 -9.56 21.80
CA ARG A 102 6.48 -9.91 21.72
C ARG A 102 6.28 -11.41 21.42
N ARG A 103 5.32 -12.02 22.13
CA ARG A 103 4.92 -13.42 21.95
C ARG A 103 3.63 -13.57 21.14
N THR A 104 2.84 -12.53 21.05
CA THR A 104 1.55 -12.52 20.35
C THR A 104 1.69 -11.87 18.97
N PRO A 105 0.85 -12.21 17.98
CA PRO A 105 0.82 -11.52 16.71
C PRO A 105 0.65 -10.01 16.91
N LEU A 106 1.57 -9.23 16.35
CA LEU A 106 1.51 -7.78 16.38
C LEU A 106 0.59 -7.29 15.27
N ARG A 107 -0.45 -6.54 15.59
CA ARG A 107 -1.29 -5.87 14.61
C ARG A 107 -0.76 -4.49 14.30
N VAL A 108 -0.38 -4.32 13.05
CA VAL A 108 0.20 -3.09 12.52
C VAL A 108 -0.85 -2.38 11.67
N VAL A 109 -1.35 -1.25 12.15
CA VAL A 109 -2.28 -0.39 11.40
C VAL A 109 -1.47 0.55 10.52
N VAL A 110 -1.65 0.48 9.21
CA VAL A 110 -0.96 1.36 8.26
C VAL A 110 -1.95 2.38 7.70
N CYS A 111 -1.75 3.63 8.06
CA CYS A 111 -2.55 4.76 7.56
C CYS A 111 -1.82 5.42 6.38
N GLY A 112 -2.21 5.05 5.16
CA GLY A 112 -1.54 5.52 3.95
C GLY A 112 -2.19 5.01 2.68
N GLY A 113 -1.54 5.20 1.54
CA GLY A 113 -1.89 4.56 0.27
C GLY A 113 -1.11 3.26 0.06
N ASP A 114 -1.34 2.60 -1.08
CA ASP A 114 -0.73 1.32 -1.44
C ASP A 114 0.80 1.32 -1.29
N GLY A 115 1.47 2.40 -1.69
CA GLY A 115 2.92 2.55 -1.54
C GLY A 115 3.40 2.57 -0.08
N SER A 116 2.63 3.18 0.84
CA SER A 116 2.97 3.19 2.27
C SER A 116 2.81 1.80 2.88
N VAL A 117 1.77 1.08 2.48
CA VAL A 117 1.51 -0.30 2.90
C VAL A 117 2.63 -1.22 2.40
N ALA A 118 2.94 -1.14 1.11
CA ALA A 118 4.02 -1.91 0.50
C ALA A 118 5.36 -1.68 1.20
N TRP A 119 5.65 -0.43 1.58
CA TRP A 119 6.89 -0.10 2.29
C TRP A 119 6.96 -0.73 3.68
N VAL A 120 5.89 -0.59 4.49
CA VAL A 120 5.84 -1.21 5.83
C VAL A 120 6.02 -2.74 5.75
N ILE A 121 5.37 -3.39 4.79
CA ILE A 121 5.48 -4.83 4.58
C ILE A 121 6.90 -5.22 4.14
N SER A 122 7.48 -4.50 3.18
CA SER A 122 8.83 -4.78 2.69
C SER A 122 9.89 -4.62 3.78
N ASP A 123 9.73 -3.63 4.68
CA ASP A 123 10.62 -3.44 5.81
C ASP A 123 10.40 -4.52 6.88
N ALA A 124 9.16 -4.96 7.10
CA ALA A 124 8.85 -6.05 8.01
C ALA A 124 9.49 -7.38 7.59
N ASP A 125 9.60 -7.64 6.29
CA ASP A 125 10.26 -8.83 5.74
C ASP A 125 11.77 -8.86 6.01
N GLN A 126 12.39 -7.73 6.23
CA GLN A 126 13.83 -7.64 6.51
C GLN A 126 14.18 -7.94 7.96
N LEU A 127 13.19 -8.12 8.83
CA LEU A 127 13.44 -8.48 10.22
C LEU A 127 13.95 -9.93 10.32
N ALA A 128 14.86 -10.18 11.27
CA ALA A 128 15.50 -11.49 11.45
C ALA A 128 14.54 -12.65 11.70
N LYS A 129 13.31 -12.35 12.10
CA LYS A 129 12.19 -13.30 12.24
C LYS A 129 10.98 -12.74 11.48
N PRO A 130 11.00 -12.75 10.15
CA PRO A 130 10.01 -12.07 9.33
C PRO A 130 8.58 -12.55 9.56
N HIS A 131 8.41 -13.77 10.07
CA HIS A 131 7.10 -14.40 10.28
C HIS A 131 6.63 -14.39 11.73
N ALA A 132 7.25 -13.62 12.60
CA ALA A 132 6.87 -13.56 14.02
C ALA A 132 5.51 -12.89 14.28
N GLY A 133 4.52 -13.15 13.40
CA GLY A 133 3.14 -12.79 13.66
C GLY A 133 2.82 -11.30 13.47
N ILE A 134 3.38 -10.65 12.46
CA ILE A 134 2.92 -9.31 12.07
C ILE A 134 1.66 -9.45 11.20
N GLN A 135 0.59 -8.78 11.61
CA GLN A 135 -0.68 -8.69 10.88
C GLN A 135 -0.90 -7.22 10.47
N VAL A 136 -1.05 -6.97 9.17
CA VAL A 136 -1.19 -5.60 8.66
C VAL A 136 -2.65 -5.29 8.37
N PHE A 137 -3.18 -4.24 8.98
CA PHE A 137 -4.49 -3.67 8.69
C PHE A 137 -4.33 -2.31 8.02
N ILE A 138 -5.13 -2.03 6.99
CA ILE A 138 -4.98 -0.84 6.16
C ILE A 138 -6.07 0.18 6.49
N VAL A 139 -5.66 1.40 6.83
CA VAL A 139 -6.52 2.58 6.83
C VAL A 139 -6.23 3.38 5.56
N PRO A 140 -7.09 3.28 4.54
CA PRO A 140 -6.78 3.76 3.20
C PRO A 140 -6.85 5.27 3.10
N LEU A 141 -5.72 5.94 2.88
CA LEU A 141 -5.62 7.39 2.68
C LEU A 141 -5.23 7.77 1.25
N GLY A 142 -4.75 6.84 0.44
CA GLY A 142 -4.27 7.08 -0.92
C GLY A 142 -5.39 7.41 -1.91
N THR A 143 -5.00 7.60 -3.17
CA THR A 143 -5.93 7.88 -4.27
C THR A 143 -6.57 6.60 -4.82
N GLY A 144 -5.78 5.56 -5.09
CA GLY A 144 -6.23 4.25 -5.57
C GLY A 144 -6.78 3.40 -4.43
N ASN A 145 -5.91 3.05 -3.49
CA ASN A 145 -6.17 2.14 -2.38
C ASN A 145 -6.64 0.76 -2.85
N ASP A 146 -6.00 0.26 -3.91
CA ASP A 146 -6.44 -0.96 -4.58
C ASP A 146 -6.21 -2.17 -3.67
N LEU A 147 -5.08 -2.22 -2.97
CA LEU A 147 -4.81 -3.27 -1.99
C LEU A 147 -5.82 -3.21 -0.82
N ALA A 148 -6.13 -2.02 -0.31
CA ALA A 148 -7.11 -1.87 0.76
C ALA A 148 -8.51 -2.34 0.33
N ARG A 149 -8.91 -2.09 -0.92
CA ARG A 149 -10.17 -2.60 -1.48
C ARG A 149 -10.18 -4.11 -1.60
N ALA A 150 -9.10 -4.68 -2.12
CA ALA A 150 -8.93 -6.11 -2.25
C ALA A 150 -8.99 -6.81 -0.88
N MET A 151 -8.40 -6.19 0.15
CA MET A 151 -8.40 -6.67 1.54
C MET A 151 -9.65 -6.28 2.34
N LEU A 152 -10.70 -5.78 1.70
CA LEU A 152 -11.97 -5.35 2.31
C LEU A 152 -11.83 -4.27 3.40
N CYS A 153 -10.72 -3.55 3.40
CA CYS A 153 -10.48 -2.40 4.28
C CYS A 153 -11.14 -1.10 3.79
N GLY A 154 -11.79 -1.14 2.62
CA GLY A 154 -12.47 -0.01 2.00
C GLY A 154 -11.62 0.80 1.02
N GLY A 155 -12.25 1.69 0.27
CA GLY A 155 -11.61 2.50 -0.78
C GLY A 155 -11.12 3.87 -0.33
N GLY A 156 -11.34 4.26 0.93
CA GLY A 156 -10.91 5.54 1.49
C GLY A 156 -11.42 5.71 2.92
N TYR A 157 -10.60 6.30 3.78
CA TYR A 157 -11.00 6.68 5.13
C TYR A 157 -11.70 8.06 5.09
N SER A 158 -12.91 8.10 5.61
CA SER A 158 -13.75 9.32 5.67
C SER A 158 -14.13 9.71 7.09
N GLY A 159 -13.50 9.11 8.08
CA GLY A 159 -13.75 9.42 9.49
C GLY A 159 -13.48 10.88 9.82
N ARG A 160 -14.35 11.47 10.65
CA ARG A 160 -14.33 12.89 11.00
C ARG A 160 -13.91 13.14 12.43
N ASN A 161 -13.93 12.12 13.26
CA ASN A 161 -13.67 12.22 14.70
C ASN A 161 -12.98 10.94 15.23
N VAL A 162 -12.61 10.98 16.50
CA VAL A 162 -11.93 9.88 17.19
C VAL A 162 -12.80 8.62 17.32
N GLN A 163 -14.12 8.76 17.39
CA GLN A 163 -15.05 7.63 17.47
C GLN A 163 -15.11 6.86 16.16
N ASP A 164 -15.10 7.55 15.02
CA ASP A 164 -15.03 6.90 13.70
C ASP A 164 -13.73 6.07 13.60
N LEU A 165 -12.62 6.63 14.08
CA LEU A 165 -11.35 5.94 14.11
C LEU A 165 -11.36 4.75 15.08
N ARG A 166 -11.97 4.91 16.26
CA ARG A 166 -12.16 3.82 17.23
C ARG A 166 -12.93 2.65 16.60
N ALA A 167 -14.02 2.94 15.87
CA ALA A 167 -14.78 1.91 15.15
C ALA A 167 -13.92 1.18 14.10
N VAL A 168 -13.02 1.88 13.40
CA VAL A 168 -12.06 1.25 12.47
C VAL A 168 -11.08 0.34 13.21
N LEU A 169 -10.56 0.76 14.37
CA LEU A 169 -9.66 -0.07 15.18
C LEU A 169 -10.36 -1.30 15.76
N LEU A 170 -11.62 -1.19 16.16
CA LEU A 170 -12.43 -2.34 16.58
C LEU A 170 -12.60 -3.36 15.46
N ARG A 171 -12.87 -2.90 14.23
CA ARG A 171 -12.89 -3.78 13.05
C ARG A 171 -11.54 -4.45 12.81
N CYS A 172 -10.44 -3.73 13.02
CA CYS A 172 -9.10 -4.29 12.95
C CYS A 172 -8.94 -5.46 13.95
N LEU A 173 -9.39 -5.30 15.20
CA LEU A 173 -9.31 -6.35 16.20
C LEU A 173 -10.19 -7.56 15.89
N ALA A 174 -11.37 -7.33 15.31
CA ALA A 174 -12.34 -8.37 14.96
C ALA A 174 -12.01 -9.08 13.63
N SER A 175 -11.09 -8.55 12.84
CA SER A 175 -10.79 -9.11 11.52
C SER A 175 -9.93 -10.36 11.59
N VAL A 176 -10.13 -11.25 10.61
CA VAL A 176 -9.35 -12.49 10.46
C VAL A 176 -8.18 -12.23 9.51
N PRO A 177 -6.95 -12.61 9.88
CA PRO A 177 -5.80 -12.47 8.99
C PRO A 177 -5.90 -13.45 7.82
N VAL A 178 -5.60 -12.95 6.62
CA VAL A 178 -5.45 -13.75 5.41
C VAL A 178 -4.04 -13.61 4.86
N LEU A 179 -3.56 -14.64 4.19
CA LEU A 179 -2.26 -14.59 3.52
C LEU A 179 -2.41 -13.83 2.20
N LEU A 180 -1.46 -12.96 1.91
CA LEU A 180 -1.36 -12.25 0.65
C LEU A 180 -0.18 -12.79 -0.15
N ASP A 181 -0.43 -13.25 -1.36
CA ASP A 181 0.61 -13.58 -2.31
C ASP A 181 1.37 -12.33 -2.73
N ARG A 182 2.67 -12.45 -2.83
CA ARG A 182 3.55 -11.38 -3.29
C ARG A 182 4.44 -11.88 -4.40
N TRP A 183 4.63 -11.03 -5.39
CA TRP A 183 5.47 -11.33 -6.53
C TRP A 183 6.76 -10.54 -6.45
N ARG A 184 7.84 -11.15 -6.87
CA ARG A 184 9.12 -10.48 -7.06
C ARG A 184 9.31 -10.23 -8.55
N LEU A 185 9.44 -8.97 -8.91
CA LEU A 185 9.79 -8.55 -10.24
C LEU A 185 11.29 -8.27 -10.29
N THR A 186 12.01 -8.94 -11.15
CA THR A 186 13.44 -8.72 -11.37
C THR A 186 13.65 -8.12 -12.75
N PHE A 187 14.38 -7.02 -12.78
CA PHE A 187 14.82 -6.36 -14.00
C PHE A 187 16.26 -6.73 -14.25
N GLU A 188 16.53 -7.42 -15.35
CA GLU A 188 17.85 -7.79 -15.82
C GLU A 188 18.20 -6.97 -17.04
N PHE A 189 19.34 -6.33 -17.02
CA PHE A 189 19.83 -5.49 -18.12
C PHE A 189 21.00 -6.19 -18.79
N SER A 190 21.05 -6.18 -20.12
CA SER A 190 22.11 -6.81 -20.92
C SER A 190 23.48 -6.16 -20.77
N SER A 191 23.56 -5.00 -20.15
CA SER A 191 24.82 -4.27 -19.89
C SER A 191 25.28 -4.44 -18.44
N SER A 192 26.44 -3.91 -18.09
CA SER A 192 27.03 -3.93 -16.74
C SER A 192 26.20 -3.24 -15.63
N ILE A 193 24.93 -2.97 -15.87
CA ILE A 193 23.99 -2.44 -14.90
C ILE A 193 23.51 -3.59 -14.00
N PRO A 194 23.66 -3.47 -12.68
CA PRO A 194 23.21 -4.53 -11.77
C PRO A 194 21.70 -4.72 -11.86
N SER A 195 21.26 -5.97 -11.82
CA SER A 195 19.84 -6.34 -11.77
C SER A 195 19.15 -5.66 -10.59
N ARG A 196 17.91 -5.26 -10.80
CA ARG A 196 17.07 -4.63 -9.75
C ARG A 196 15.85 -5.48 -9.50
N SER A 197 15.53 -5.69 -8.24
CA SER A 197 14.34 -6.43 -7.84
C SER A 197 13.37 -5.52 -7.08
N ARG A 198 12.05 -5.75 -7.31
CA ARG A 198 10.95 -5.08 -6.62
C ARG A 198 9.89 -6.10 -6.23
N GLN A 199 9.30 -5.92 -5.06
CA GLN A 199 8.12 -6.69 -4.67
C GLN A 199 6.86 -6.00 -5.18
N ILE A 200 5.94 -6.80 -5.71
CA ILE A 200 4.61 -6.37 -6.16
C ILE A 200 3.59 -6.91 -5.16
N PHE A 201 2.74 -6.02 -4.67
CA PHE A 201 1.69 -6.32 -3.68
C PHE A 201 0.30 -6.29 -4.29
N ASN A 202 0.18 -5.78 -5.49
CA ASN A 202 -1.10 -5.54 -6.12
C ASN A 202 -1.03 -5.88 -7.61
N TYR A 203 -0.45 -5.01 -8.41
CA TYR A 203 -0.25 -5.24 -9.84
C TYR A 203 1.00 -4.54 -10.36
N CYS A 204 1.47 -4.98 -11.50
CA CYS A 204 2.47 -4.30 -12.31
C CYS A 204 1.94 -4.18 -13.74
N SER A 205 2.08 -3.01 -14.35
CA SER A 205 1.68 -2.80 -15.73
C SER A 205 2.84 -2.27 -16.58
N ILE A 206 2.79 -2.60 -17.87
CA ILE A 206 3.72 -2.13 -18.90
C ILE A 206 2.90 -1.49 -20.01
N GLY A 207 3.42 -0.42 -20.63
CA GLY A 207 2.78 0.26 -21.74
C GLY A 207 1.98 1.49 -21.32
N LEU A 208 0.76 1.62 -21.87
CA LEU A 208 -0.06 2.82 -21.75
C LEU A 208 -0.43 3.16 -20.31
N ASP A 209 -0.89 2.16 -19.54
CA ASP A 209 -1.29 2.35 -18.13
C ASP A 209 -0.11 2.77 -17.25
N ALA A 210 1.03 2.10 -17.40
CA ALA A 210 2.26 2.47 -16.71
C ALA A 210 2.70 3.91 -17.04
N ARG A 211 2.55 4.34 -18.28
CA ARG A 211 2.88 5.70 -18.73
C ARG A 211 1.95 6.74 -18.12
N ILE A 212 0.64 6.44 -18.00
CA ILE A 212 -0.34 7.31 -17.33
C ILE A 212 0.04 7.46 -15.85
N ALA A 213 0.26 6.34 -15.17
CA ALA A 213 0.64 6.30 -13.76
C ALA A 213 1.94 7.05 -13.49
N TYR A 214 2.95 6.88 -14.34
CA TYR A 214 4.24 7.58 -14.25
C TYR A 214 4.08 9.09 -14.39
N ARG A 215 3.34 9.57 -15.40
CA ARG A 215 3.09 11.00 -15.62
C ARG A 215 2.31 11.63 -14.47
N PHE A 216 1.31 10.92 -13.94
CA PHE A 216 0.55 11.37 -12.79
C PHE A 216 1.44 11.47 -11.54
N HIS A 217 2.27 10.46 -11.29
CA HIS A 217 3.20 10.45 -10.16
C HIS A 217 4.20 11.61 -10.25
N HIS A 218 4.81 11.80 -11.41
CA HIS A 218 5.75 12.89 -11.66
C HIS A 218 5.12 14.27 -11.50
N ALA A 219 3.90 14.47 -12.01
CA ALA A 219 3.15 15.70 -11.81
C ALA A 219 2.85 15.99 -10.34
N ARG A 220 2.52 14.94 -9.56
CA ARG A 220 2.28 15.05 -8.12
C ARG A 220 3.55 15.42 -7.35
N GLU A 221 4.69 14.86 -7.72
CA GLU A 221 5.96 15.20 -7.09
C GLU A 221 6.40 16.64 -7.40
N SER A 222 6.21 17.06 -8.66
CA SER A 222 6.58 18.40 -9.10
C SER A 222 5.65 19.49 -8.54
N ASN A 223 4.37 19.19 -8.36
CA ASN A 223 3.35 20.15 -7.93
C ASN A 223 2.43 19.59 -6.84
N PRO A 224 2.93 19.29 -5.63
CA PRO A 224 2.13 18.63 -4.58
C PRO A 224 0.88 19.41 -4.16
N ARG A 225 0.88 20.75 -4.37
CA ARG A 225 -0.25 21.63 -4.01
C ARG A 225 -1.51 21.38 -4.84
N LEU A 226 -1.38 20.84 -6.05
CA LEU A 226 -2.51 20.51 -6.92
C LEU A 226 -3.22 19.21 -6.50
N PHE A 227 -2.55 18.38 -5.67
CA PHE A 227 -3.04 17.05 -5.31
C PHE A 227 -3.59 17.01 -3.88
N PHE A 228 -4.45 17.97 -3.54
CA PHE A 228 -4.93 18.23 -2.18
C PHE A 228 -6.14 17.37 -1.75
N ALA A 229 -6.87 16.77 -2.70
CA ALA A 229 -8.06 15.99 -2.41
C ALA A 229 -8.13 14.72 -3.28
N GLN A 230 -8.62 13.63 -2.70
CA GLN A 230 -8.71 12.34 -3.38
C GLN A 230 -9.60 12.39 -4.64
N CYS A 231 -10.76 13.06 -4.57
CA CYS A 231 -11.65 13.19 -5.73
C CYS A 231 -11.00 13.98 -6.87
N PHE A 232 -10.29 15.07 -6.54
CA PHE A 232 -9.56 15.87 -7.52
C PHE A 232 -8.39 15.09 -8.14
N ASN A 233 -7.69 14.30 -7.35
CA ASN A 233 -6.63 13.43 -7.84
C ASN A 233 -7.14 12.38 -8.84
N LYS A 234 -8.33 11.82 -8.61
CA LYS A 234 -8.98 10.91 -9.56
C LYS A 234 -9.35 11.61 -10.87
N LEU A 235 -9.86 12.83 -10.79
CA LEU A 235 -10.16 13.64 -11.97
C LEU A 235 -8.87 13.94 -12.77
N LEU A 236 -7.81 14.38 -12.11
CA LEU A 236 -6.51 14.60 -12.76
C LEU A 236 -5.96 13.34 -13.42
N TYR A 237 -6.07 12.19 -12.74
CA TYR A 237 -5.68 10.90 -13.34
C TYR A 237 -6.45 10.62 -14.63
N GLY A 238 -7.77 10.86 -14.63
CA GLY A 238 -8.60 10.77 -15.83
C GLY A 238 -8.17 11.72 -16.95
N CYS A 239 -7.81 12.96 -16.64
CA CYS A 239 -7.27 13.92 -17.62
C CYS A 239 -5.96 13.43 -18.23
N PHE A 240 -5.05 12.89 -17.41
CA PHE A 240 -3.81 12.29 -17.92
C PHE A 240 -4.10 11.08 -18.81
N ALA A 241 -5.08 10.24 -18.46
CA ALA A 241 -5.50 9.11 -19.27
C ALA A 241 -6.06 9.57 -20.62
N CYS A 242 -7.00 10.53 -20.65
CA CYS A 242 -7.57 11.07 -21.88
C CYS A 242 -6.50 11.65 -22.81
N ARG A 243 -5.59 12.45 -22.24
CA ARG A 243 -4.47 13.01 -23.02
C ARG A 243 -3.59 11.93 -23.63
N GLN A 244 -3.35 10.85 -22.89
CA GLN A 244 -2.48 9.77 -23.33
C GLN A 244 -3.11 8.89 -24.41
N LEU A 245 -4.45 8.79 -24.44
CA LEU A 245 -5.17 8.08 -25.50
C LEU A 245 -5.03 8.77 -26.88
N CYS A 246 -4.75 10.08 -26.88
CA CYS A 246 -4.46 10.84 -28.10
C CYS A 246 -3.01 10.66 -28.59
N ASP A 247 -2.10 10.15 -27.75
CA ASP A 247 -0.71 9.90 -28.14
C ASP A 247 -0.60 8.55 -28.88
N SER A 248 0.08 8.56 -30.03
CA SER A 248 0.42 7.33 -30.74
C SER A 248 1.51 6.57 -29.99
N LEU A 249 1.15 5.46 -29.34
CA LEU A 249 2.12 4.53 -28.79
C LEU A 249 2.30 3.35 -29.74
N PRO A 250 3.54 2.91 -30.00
CA PRO A 250 3.75 1.68 -30.73
C PRO A 250 3.15 0.51 -29.95
N PRO A 251 2.70 -0.53 -30.64
CA PRO A 251 2.21 -1.75 -29.98
C PRO A 251 3.31 -2.43 -29.15
N LEU A 252 2.92 -3.19 -28.13
CA LEU A 252 3.87 -3.83 -27.20
C LEU A 252 4.73 -4.91 -27.88
N ASP A 253 4.18 -5.62 -28.86
CA ASP A 253 4.87 -6.63 -29.64
C ASP A 253 6.11 -6.11 -30.39
N THR A 254 6.23 -4.80 -30.60
CA THR A 254 7.41 -4.18 -31.24
C THR A 254 8.64 -4.09 -30.34
N TYR A 255 8.46 -4.20 -29.01
CA TYR A 255 9.55 -4.00 -28.04
C TYR A 255 9.46 -4.87 -26.78
N LEU A 256 8.54 -5.83 -26.74
CA LEU A 256 8.34 -6.74 -25.62
C LEU A 256 8.11 -8.17 -26.09
N ASP A 257 9.00 -9.08 -25.72
CA ASP A 257 8.79 -10.50 -25.82
C ASP A 257 8.27 -11.05 -24.50
N LEU A 258 7.17 -11.80 -24.53
CA LEU A 258 6.57 -12.40 -23.37
C LEU A 258 6.92 -13.89 -23.29
N TYR A 259 7.47 -14.30 -22.15
CA TYR A 259 7.68 -15.70 -21.84
C TYR A 259 6.95 -16.06 -20.54
N VAL A 260 6.19 -17.14 -20.55
CA VAL A 260 5.52 -17.68 -19.36
C VAL A 260 6.00 -19.13 -19.18
N ASP A 261 6.61 -19.41 -18.05
CA ASP A 261 7.20 -20.74 -17.75
C ASP A 261 8.17 -21.23 -18.86
N GLY A 262 8.91 -20.27 -19.45
CA GLY A 262 9.86 -20.54 -20.52
C GLY A 262 9.26 -20.71 -21.92
N GLN A 263 7.95 -20.60 -22.06
CA GLN A 263 7.26 -20.64 -23.35
C GLN A 263 7.00 -19.24 -23.87
N PHE A 264 7.38 -18.97 -25.13
CA PHE A 264 7.08 -17.71 -25.79
C PHE A 264 5.57 -17.58 -26.03
N ILE A 265 5.03 -16.43 -25.67
CA ILE A 265 3.63 -16.05 -25.87
C ILE A 265 3.59 -14.89 -26.84
N GLU A 266 3.01 -15.12 -28.01
CA GLU A 266 2.82 -14.08 -29.00
C GLU A 266 1.81 -13.02 -28.51
N LEU A 267 2.24 -11.75 -28.45
CA LEU A 267 1.37 -10.65 -28.10
C LEU A 267 0.57 -10.20 -29.34
N PRO A 268 -0.73 -9.88 -29.20
CA PRO A 268 -1.50 -9.29 -30.28
C PRO A 268 -0.88 -7.98 -30.76
N SER A 269 -0.88 -7.73 -32.07
CA SER A 269 -0.21 -6.60 -32.74
C SER A 269 -0.78 -5.21 -32.39
N ASP A 270 -1.93 -5.14 -31.75
CA ASP A 270 -2.59 -3.90 -31.32
C ASP A 270 -2.54 -3.67 -29.81
N PHE A 271 -1.91 -4.57 -29.06
CA PHE A 271 -1.79 -4.49 -27.60
C PHE A 271 -0.94 -3.30 -27.17
N LYS A 272 -1.51 -2.46 -26.31
CA LYS A 272 -0.84 -1.28 -25.74
C LYS A 272 -0.67 -1.34 -24.23
N VAL A 273 -1.24 -2.36 -23.57
CA VAL A 273 -1.20 -2.55 -22.11
C VAL A 273 -1.00 -4.02 -21.81
N PHE A 274 -0.04 -4.30 -20.95
CA PHE A 274 0.16 -5.60 -20.34
C PHE A 274 0.14 -5.41 -18.82
N THR A 275 -0.68 -6.18 -18.12
CA THR A 275 -0.81 -6.07 -16.67
C THR A 275 -0.75 -7.44 -16.03
N VAL A 276 0.15 -7.58 -15.04
CA VAL A 276 0.19 -8.74 -14.16
C VAL A 276 -0.52 -8.38 -12.87
N ASN A 277 -1.62 -9.05 -12.59
CA ASN A 277 -2.34 -8.94 -11.33
C ASN A 277 -2.20 -10.25 -10.56
N HIS A 278 -2.24 -10.17 -9.22
CA HIS A 278 -2.53 -11.36 -8.45
C HIS A 278 -4.02 -11.39 -8.09
N ALA A 279 -4.60 -12.57 -8.18
CA ALA A 279 -5.95 -12.79 -7.67
C ALA A 279 -5.85 -13.08 -6.16
N ILE A 280 -6.69 -12.41 -5.37
CA ILE A 280 -6.94 -12.78 -3.98
C ILE A 280 -8.10 -13.77 -4.02
N PHE A 281 -7.83 -15.01 -3.66
CA PHE A 281 -8.82 -16.06 -3.56
C PHE A 281 -9.27 -16.23 -2.12
#